data_b6d70a273c0ff4fe02812f4d69f41747
#
_entry.id   b6d70a273c0ff4fe02812f4d69f41747
#
_cell.length_a   1.000
_cell.length_b   1.000
_cell.length_c   1.000
_cell.angle_alpha   90.00
_cell.angle_beta   90.00
_cell.angle_gamma   90.00
#
_symmetry.space_group_name_H-M   'P 1'
#
loop_
_entity.id
_entity.type
_entity.pdbx_description
1 polymer ?
#
loop_
_entity_poly.entity_id
_entity_poly.type
_entity_poly.pdbx_seq_one_letter_code
_entity_poly.pdbx_strand_id
1 'polypeptide(L)'
;RSQLLQDMVQRKASDLHLTAGVSPELRIDGAITPTEYEVLTPERCTGLAYSVLSDEQRKRFETTKELDFSFGVKGLARFRANVYLQKGSVAMALRQVPYDIIPLEKLGLPPVVKDFTNRHKGLVLLTGPTGSGKSTTLASMLDRINQSRQAHIMTIEDPIEYIHQHKKCIVNQREVGADTGSFPTALKYVLRQDPDVILIGEMRDLETIEAALTIAETGHLVFATLHTNSTYEAVNRIVDVFPADQQKQILTQLAFVLEGVDRKSTRLNSSHLVISY
;
A
#
# COMPACT_ATOMS: atom_id res chain seq x y z
N ARG A 1 -14.51 12.96 18.61
CA ARG A 1 -13.65 12.51 17.50
C ARG A 1 -12.57 11.55 17.98
N SER A 2 -11.67 11.97 18.87
CA SER A 2 -10.59 11.12 19.39
C SER A 2 -11.10 9.85 20.04
N GLN A 3 -12.20 9.92 20.77
CA GLN A 3 -12.76 8.79 21.50
C GLN A 3 -13.29 7.69 20.56
N LEU A 4 -14.00 8.03 19.49
CA LEU A 4 -14.45 7.05 18.46
C LEU A 4 -13.27 6.32 17.80
N LEU A 5 -12.19 7.03 17.48
CA LEU A 5 -11.00 6.43 16.89
C LEU A 5 -10.23 5.57 17.92
N GLN A 6 -10.21 5.99 19.18
CA GLN A 6 -9.64 5.18 20.26
C GLN A 6 -10.43 3.88 20.46
N ASP A 7 -11.76 3.94 20.47
CA ASP A 7 -12.62 2.75 20.59
C ASP A 7 -12.42 1.81 19.40
N MET A 8 -12.33 2.36 18.18
CA MET A 8 -12.03 1.58 16.98
C MET A 8 -10.73 0.77 17.14
N VAL A 9 -9.66 1.43 17.61
CA VAL A 9 -8.35 0.78 17.81
C VAL A 9 -8.38 -0.22 18.95
N GLN A 10 -8.96 0.14 20.11
CA GLN A 10 -9.05 -0.73 21.30
C GLN A 10 -9.87 -1.98 21.02
N ARG A 11 -10.98 -1.86 20.30
CA ARG A 11 -11.84 -2.97 19.92
C ARG A 11 -11.34 -3.75 18.72
N LYS A 12 -10.16 -3.38 18.18
CA LYS A 12 -9.54 -4.01 16.99
C LYS A 12 -10.48 -4.04 15.78
N ALA A 13 -11.31 -3.01 15.64
CA ALA A 13 -12.21 -2.88 14.51
C ALA A 13 -11.43 -2.55 13.24
N SER A 14 -11.75 -3.20 12.13
CA SER A 14 -11.14 -2.91 10.83
C SER A 14 -11.62 -1.59 10.23
N ASP A 15 -12.92 -1.30 10.39
CA ASP A 15 -13.56 -0.11 9.81
C ASP A 15 -14.48 0.55 10.84
N LEU A 16 -14.63 1.87 10.69
CA LEU A 16 -15.64 2.70 11.38
C LEU A 16 -16.51 3.37 10.32
N HIS A 17 -17.84 3.24 10.46
CA HIS A 17 -18.83 3.83 9.58
C HIS A 17 -19.60 4.92 10.32
N LEU A 18 -19.66 6.10 9.71
CA LEU A 18 -20.40 7.27 10.20
C LEU A 18 -21.44 7.65 9.15
N THR A 19 -22.70 7.46 9.46
CA THR A 19 -23.84 7.83 8.59
C THR A 19 -25.02 8.32 9.41
N ALA A 20 -25.79 9.25 8.87
CA ALA A 20 -26.94 9.81 9.56
C ALA A 20 -28.06 8.76 9.75
N GLY A 21 -28.70 8.80 10.91
CA GLY A 21 -29.82 7.94 11.28
C GLY A 21 -29.47 6.68 12.06
N VAL A 22 -28.16 6.41 12.28
CA VAL A 22 -27.68 5.32 13.16
C VAL A 22 -26.56 5.82 14.07
N SER A 23 -26.24 5.08 15.12
CA SER A 23 -25.03 5.34 15.92
C SER A 23 -23.78 5.05 15.06
N PRO A 24 -22.58 5.56 15.41
CA PRO A 24 -21.35 5.11 14.80
C PRO A 24 -21.24 3.58 14.86
N GLU A 25 -20.86 2.96 13.75
CA GLU A 25 -20.79 1.50 13.65
C GLU A 25 -19.37 1.03 13.37
N LEU A 26 -18.94 -0.01 14.06
CA LEU A 26 -17.63 -0.63 13.93
C LEU A 26 -17.74 -1.96 13.18
N ARG A 27 -16.81 -2.23 12.28
CA ARG A 27 -16.64 -3.58 11.72
C ARG A 27 -15.63 -4.35 12.55
N ILE A 28 -16.12 -5.36 13.26
CA ILE A 28 -15.32 -6.25 14.13
C ILE A 28 -15.49 -7.67 13.60
N ASP A 29 -14.40 -8.36 13.32
CA ASP A 29 -14.40 -9.73 12.78
C ASP A 29 -15.34 -9.92 11.56
N GLY A 30 -15.40 -8.88 10.70
CA GLY A 30 -16.25 -8.86 9.51
C GLY A 30 -17.70 -8.43 9.74
N ALA A 31 -18.20 -8.42 10.97
CA ALA A 31 -19.56 -8.02 11.30
C ALA A 31 -19.66 -6.52 11.64
N ILE A 32 -20.73 -5.87 11.18
CA ILE A 32 -21.06 -4.50 11.59
C ILE A 32 -21.71 -4.53 12.97
N THR A 33 -21.14 -3.78 13.90
CA THR A 33 -21.55 -3.73 15.30
C THR A 33 -21.84 -2.28 15.70
N PRO A 34 -23.04 -1.93 16.13
CA PRO A 34 -23.36 -0.59 16.62
C PRO A 34 -22.57 -0.26 17.89
N THR A 35 -22.26 1.00 18.06
CA THR A 35 -21.67 1.52 19.30
C THR A 35 -22.74 2.05 20.24
N GLU A 36 -22.36 2.33 21.48
CA GLU A 36 -23.25 2.96 22.48
C GLU A 36 -23.33 4.48 22.36
N TYR A 37 -22.73 5.08 21.30
CA TYR A 37 -22.83 6.49 21.06
C TYR A 37 -24.22 6.87 20.53
N GLU A 38 -24.56 8.15 20.66
CA GLU A 38 -25.81 8.67 20.15
C GLU A 38 -25.96 8.48 18.64
N VAL A 39 -27.20 8.36 18.18
CA VAL A 39 -27.56 8.34 16.76
C VAL A 39 -27.07 9.62 16.08
N LEU A 40 -26.40 9.49 14.96
CA LEU A 40 -25.84 10.62 14.24
C LEU A 40 -26.91 11.38 13.46
N THR A 41 -26.94 12.69 13.62
CA THR A 41 -27.68 13.59 12.72
C THR A 41 -26.86 13.95 11.49
N PRO A 42 -27.46 14.45 10.39
CA PRO A 42 -26.73 14.93 9.21
C PRO A 42 -25.66 15.98 9.56
N GLU A 43 -25.98 16.92 10.47
CA GLU A 43 -25.06 17.98 10.92
C GLU A 43 -23.86 17.38 11.69
N ARG A 44 -24.15 16.38 12.53
CA ARG A 44 -23.12 15.67 13.31
C ARG A 44 -22.16 14.90 12.39
N CYS A 45 -22.68 14.21 11.37
CA CYS A 45 -21.87 13.54 10.35
C CYS A 45 -20.96 14.53 9.61
N THR A 46 -21.53 15.65 9.16
CA THR A 46 -20.78 16.72 8.49
C THR A 46 -19.67 17.28 9.40
N GLY A 47 -19.99 17.58 10.65
CA GLY A 47 -19.03 18.09 11.62
C GLY A 47 -17.89 17.12 11.91
N LEU A 48 -18.18 15.82 12.04
CA LEU A 48 -17.17 14.77 12.23
C LEU A 48 -16.28 14.65 11.00
N ALA A 49 -16.84 14.56 9.80
CA ALA A 49 -16.07 14.47 8.55
C ALA A 49 -15.18 15.70 8.35
N TYR A 50 -15.72 16.90 8.48
CA TYR A 50 -14.96 18.14 8.29
C TYR A 50 -13.89 18.36 9.35
N SER A 51 -14.02 17.75 10.52
CA SER A 51 -13.00 17.85 11.57
C SER A 51 -11.68 17.17 11.23
N VAL A 52 -11.63 16.31 10.23
CA VAL A 52 -10.44 15.57 9.79
C VAL A 52 -9.94 16.00 8.40
N LEU A 53 -10.70 16.85 7.71
CA LEU A 53 -10.30 17.41 6.41
C LEU A 53 -9.50 18.69 6.56
N SER A 54 -8.49 18.87 5.71
CA SER A 54 -7.88 20.19 5.48
C SER A 54 -8.83 21.10 4.69
N ASP A 55 -8.57 22.41 4.68
CA ASP A 55 -9.38 23.37 3.91
C ASP A 55 -9.39 23.05 2.41
N GLU A 56 -8.29 22.57 1.86
CA GLU A 56 -8.18 22.16 0.46
C GLU A 56 -9.00 20.89 0.20
N GLN A 57 -8.87 19.89 1.06
CA GLN A 57 -9.64 18.64 0.99
C GLN A 57 -11.14 18.90 1.10
N ARG A 58 -11.54 19.83 1.98
CA ARG A 58 -12.94 20.24 2.12
C ARG A 58 -13.47 20.86 0.84
N LYS A 59 -12.77 21.82 0.24
CA LYS A 59 -13.16 22.44 -1.04
C LYS A 59 -13.29 21.41 -2.15
N ARG A 60 -12.34 20.46 -2.22
CA ARG A 60 -12.39 19.37 -3.19
C ARG A 60 -13.63 18.51 -2.97
N PHE A 61 -13.90 18.08 -1.74
CA PHE A 61 -15.08 17.29 -1.41
C PHE A 61 -16.39 18.03 -1.73
N GLU A 62 -16.49 19.32 -1.43
CA GLU A 62 -17.69 20.13 -1.75
C GLU A 62 -17.96 20.19 -3.26
N THR A 63 -16.91 20.05 -4.10
CA THR A 63 -17.02 20.00 -5.56
C THR A 63 -17.31 18.61 -6.09
N THR A 64 -16.52 17.61 -5.66
CA THR A 64 -16.56 16.24 -6.21
C THR A 64 -17.61 15.34 -5.55
N LYS A 65 -18.09 15.70 -4.34
CA LYS A 65 -19.06 14.97 -3.52
C LYS A 65 -18.54 13.65 -2.94
N GLU A 66 -17.30 13.31 -3.21
CA GLU A 66 -16.58 12.16 -2.67
C GLU A 66 -15.09 12.46 -2.59
N LEU A 67 -14.41 11.93 -1.57
CA LEU A 67 -12.99 12.15 -1.37
C LEU A 67 -12.37 10.99 -0.59
N ASP A 68 -11.32 10.42 -1.18
CA ASP A 68 -10.38 9.53 -0.50
C ASP A 68 -9.19 10.31 0.04
N PHE A 69 -8.81 10.04 1.29
CA PHE A 69 -7.64 10.64 1.91
C PHE A 69 -7.17 9.78 3.08
N SER A 70 -5.96 10.06 3.56
CA SER A 70 -5.48 9.46 4.79
C SER A 70 -5.03 10.52 5.80
N PHE A 71 -5.10 10.19 7.09
CA PHE A 71 -4.63 11.06 8.16
C PHE A 71 -4.10 10.25 9.34
N GLY A 72 -3.14 10.83 10.07
CA GLY A 72 -2.57 10.25 11.27
C GLY A 72 -3.12 10.90 12.54
N VAL A 73 -3.34 10.11 13.58
CA VAL A 73 -3.59 10.59 14.93
C VAL A 73 -2.39 10.20 15.78
N LYS A 74 -1.66 11.24 16.23
CA LYS A 74 -0.43 11.05 17.01
C LYS A 74 -0.68 10.16 18.24
N GLY A 75 0.14 9.13 18.39
CA GLY A 75 0.05 8.19 19.50
C GLY A 75 -1.11 7.19 19.40
N LEU A 76 -1.87 7.17 18.31
CA LEU A 76 -2.98 6.25 18.14
C LEU A 76 -2.82 5.37 16.89
N ALA A 77 -3.06 5.92 15.70
CA ALA A 77 -3.02 5.17 14.44
C ALA A 77 -3.03 6.10 13.21
N ARG A 78 -2.78 5.56 12.03
CA ARG A 78 -3.11 6.17 10.74
C ARG A 78 -4.42 5.56 10.23
N PHE A 79 -5.23 6.38 9.58
CA PHE A 79 -6.53 6.00 9.05
C PHE A 79 -6.62 6.39 7.58
N ARG A 80 -7.21 5.52 6.79
CA ARG A 80 -7.75 5.84 5.46
C ARG A 80 -9.20 6.21 5.63
N ALA A 81 -9.63 7.25 4.97
CA ALA A 81 -11.01 7.73 5.03
C ALA A 81 -11.56 7.95 3.63
N ASN A 82 -12.78 7.52 3.43
CA ASN A 82 -13.60 7.92 2.30
C ASN A 82 -14.78 8.73 2.84
N VAL A 83 -14.92 9.97 2.36
CA VAL A 83 -16.06 10.85 2.65
C VAL A 83 -16.89 10.96 1.39
N TYR A 84 -18.21 10.78 1.51
CA TYR A 84 -19.14 10.79 0.38
C TYR A 84 -20.51 11.34 0.78
N LEU A 85 -21.30 11.73 -0.23
CA LEU A 85 -22.69 12.09 -0.03
C LEU A 85 -23.62 10.89 -0.25
N GLN A 86 -24.58 10.71 0.65
CA GLN A 86 -25.69 9.76 0.49
C GLN A 86 -27.01 10.42 0.90
N LYS A 87 -28.02 10.39 0.04
CA LYS A 87 -29.35 11.01 0.30
C LYS A 87 -29.25 12.47 0.80
N GLY A 88 -28.32 13.24 0.25
CA GLY A 88 -28.07 14.63 0.63
C GLY A 88 -27.31 14.85 1.94
N SER A 89 -26.94 13.81 2.67
CA SER A 89 -26.16 13.87 3.90
C SER A 89 -24.73 13.37 3.71
N VAL A 90 -23.78 13.93 4.47
CA VAL A 90 -22.41 13.46 4.49
C VAL A 90 -22.33 12.13 5.24
N ALA A 91 -21.61 11.18 4.69
CA ALA A 91 -21.21 9.94 5.35
C ALA A 91 -19.69 9.75 5.23
N MET A 92 -19.12 8.94 6.12
CA MET A 92 -17.69 8.66 6.11
C MET A 92 -17.43 7.20 6.52
N ALA A 93 -16.56 6.54 5.79
CA ALA A 93 -15.98 5.26 6.16
C ALA A 93 -14.50 5.44 6.47
N LEU A 94 -14.03 4.91 7.59
CA LEU A 94 -12.64 4.94 8.00
C LEU A 94 -12.12 3.52 8.14
N ARG A 95 -10.88 3.29 7.68
CA ARG A 95 -10.15 2.04 7.87
C ARG A 95 -8.86 2.31 8.61
N GLN A 96 -8.56 1.51 9.62
CA GLN A 96 -7.28 1.58 10.32
C GLN A 96 -6.17 1.02 9.43
N VAL A 97 -5.05 1.74 9.31
CA VAL A 97 -3.82 1.26 8.69
C VAL A 97 -2.98 0.59 9.78
N PRO A 98 -2.65 -0.71 9.65
CA PRO A 98 -1.94 -1.44 10.68
C PRO A 98 -0.51 -0.93 10.88
N TYR A 99 -0.07 -0.89 12.16
CA TYR A 99 1.33 -0.73 12.55
C TYR A 99 2.03 -2.07 12.80
N ASP A 100 1.23 -3.11 13.15
CA ASP A 100 1.77 -4.41 13.47
C ASP A 100 2.09 -5.18 12.19
N ILE A 101 3.37 -5.38 11.96
CA ILE A 101 3.87 -6.13 10.80
C ILE A 101 4.19 -7.55 11.28
N ILE A 102 3.59 -8.53 10.62
CA ILE A 102 3.85 -9.94 10.90
C ILE A 102 5.30 -10.26 10.48
N PRO A 103 6.13 -10.82 11.38
CA PRO A 103 7.47 -11.26 11.01
C PRO A 103 7.47 -12.20 9.80
N LEU A 104 8.41 -12.02 8.87
CA LEU A 104 8.48 -12.79 7.62
C LEU A 104 8.48 -14.31 7.85
N GLU A 105 9.14 -14.76 8.92
CA GLU A 105 9.26 -16.15 9.33
C GLU A 105 7.92 -16.78 9.73
N LYS A 106 6.95 -15.97 10.17
CA LYS A 106 5.61 -16.43 10.58
C LYS A 106 4.63 -16.55 9.41
N LEU A 107 4.99 -16.06 8.23
CA LEU A 107 4.10 -16.12 7.06
C LEU A 107 4.09 -17.47 6.34
N GLY A 108 4.98 -18.42 6.72
CA GLY A 108 5.04 -19.74 6.09
C GLY A 108 5.47 -19.70 4.62
N LEU A 109 6.24 -18.70 4.22
CA LEU A 109 6.67 -18.51 2.83
C LEU A 109 7.90 -19.38 2.50
N PRO A 110 8.10 -19.71 1.21
CA PRO A 110 9.31 -20.40 0.77
C PRO A 110 10.60 -19.67 1.21
N PRO A 111 11.68 -20.40 1.56
CA PRO A 111 12.93 -19.80 2.05
C PRO A 111 13.52 -18.73 1.11
N VAL A 112 13.37 -18.90 -0.21
CA VAL A 112 13.86 -17.96 -1.22
C VAL A 112 13.28 -16.54 -1.08
N VAL A 113 12.06 -16.39 -0.54
CA VAL A 113 11.47 -15.07 -0.26
C VAL A 113 12.30 -14.31 0.78
N LYS A 114 12.87 -15.03 1.75
CA LYS A 114 13.82 -14.49 2.71
C LYS A 114 15.13 -14.05 2.03
N ASP A 115 15.60 -14.82 1.04
CA ASP A 115 16.84 -14.50 0.33
C ASP A 115 16.71 -13.21 -0.48
N PHE A 116 15.52 -12.89 -1.01
CA PHE A 116 15.28 -11.61 -1.66
C PHE A 116 15.56 -10.41 -0.74
N THR A 117 15.30 -10.53 0.56
CA THR A 117 15.61 -9.46 1.52
C THR A 117 17.11 -9.25 1.75
N ASN A 118 17.95 -10.20 1.35
CA ASN A 118 19.40 -10.11 1.46
C ASN A 118 20.05 -9.51 0.20
N ARG A 119 19.29 -9.36 -0.90
CA ARG A 119 19.80 -8.74 -2.12
C ARG A 119 20.08 -7.25 -1.89
N HIS A 120 21.05 -6.73 -2.64
CA HIS A 120 21.42 -5.31 -2.61
C HIS A 120 20.90 -4.53 -3.81
N LYS A 121 20.58 -5.24 -4.89
CA LYS A 121 20.09 -4.67 -6.15
C LYS A 121 19.16 -5.64 -6.86
N GLY A 122 18.48 -5.16 -7.88
CA GLY A 122 17.63 -5.95 -8.75
C GLY A 122 16.13 -5.72 -8.48
N LEU A 123 15.30 -6.41 -9.21
CA LEU A 123 13.84 -6.29 -9.18
C LEU A 123 13.22 -7.57 -8.61
N VAL A 124 12.43 -7.43 -7.57
CA VAL A 124 11.61 -8.50 -6.99
C VAL A 124 10.15 -8.17 -7.20
N LEU A 125 9.41 -9.06 -7.84
CA LEU A 125 7.99 -8.88 -8.16
C LEU A 125 7.12 -9.74 -7.25
N LEU A 126 6.04 -9.15 -6.72
CA LEU A 126 4.97 -9.88 -6.09
C LEU A 126 3.71 -9.78 -6.95
N THR A 127 3.13 -10.90 -7.29
CA THR A 127 1.95 -10.95 -8.14
C THR A 127 0.82 -11.77 -7.52
N GLY A 128 -0.39 -11.53 -7.96
CA GLY A 128 -1.59 -12.21 -7.48
C GLY A 128 -2.78 -11.26 -7.32
N PRO A 129 -3.98 -11.80 -7.09
CA PRO A 129 -5.21 -11.02 -6.93
C PRO A 129 -5.16 -10.13 -5.66
N THR A 130 -6.10 -9.19 -5.59
CA THR A 130 -6.32 -8.40 -4.37
C THR A 130 -6.67 -9.32 -3.20
N GLY A 131 -6.13 -9.03 -2.02
CA GLY A 131 -6.36 -9.85 -0.81
C GLY A 131 -5.53 -11.14 -0.73
N SER A 132 -4.62 -11.39 -1.68
CA SER A 132 -3.76 -12.60 -1.66
C SER A 132 -2.55 -12.50 -0.71
N GLY A 133 -2.36 -11.39 -0.01
CA GLY A 133 -1.28 -11.19 0.95
C GLY A 133 -0.01 -10.54 0.36
N LYS A 134 -0.07 -9.92 -0.82
CA LYS A 134 1.08 -9.18 -1.40
C LYS A 134 1.60 -8.10 -0.45
N SER A 135 0.73 -7.19 -0.02
CA SER A 135 1.09 -6.07 0.85
C SER A 135 1.64 -6.55 2.20
N THR A 136 1.05 -7.59 2.78
CA THR A 136 1.52 -8.20 4.04
C THR A 136 2.92 -8.77 3.87
N THR A 137 3.17 -9.49 2.78
CA THR A 137 4.50 -10.05 2.49
C THR A 137 5.54 -8.96 2.27
N LEU A 138 5.21 -7.94 1.47
CA LEU A 138 6.10 -6.79 1.24
C LEU A 138 6.43 -6.05 2.54
N ALA A 139 5.43 -5.77 3.36
CA ALA A 139 5.63 -5.14 4.66
C ALA A 139 6.59 -5.97 5.54
N SER A 140 6.41 -7.29 5.59
CA SER A 140 7.29 -8.20 6.34
C SER A 140 8.70 -8.26 5.77
N MET A 141 8.87 -8.22 4.45
CA MET A 141 10.18 -8.18 3.77
C MET A 141 10.90 -6.86 4.08
N LEU A 142 10.22 -5.72 3.94
CA LEU A 142 10.78 -4.41 4.25
C LEU A 142 11.12 -4.28 5.74
N ASP A 143 10.27 -4.79 6.63
CA ASP A 143 10.55 -4.77 8.07
C ASP A 143 11.78 -5.61 8.44
N ARG A 144 11.96 -6.77 7.80
CA ARG A 144 13.16 -7.58 7.93
C ARG A 144 14.42 -6.82 7.48
N ILE A 145 14.37 -6.14 6.33
CA ILE A 145 15.46 -5.27 5.87
C ILE A 145 15.75 -4.18 6.90
N ASN A 146 14.69 -3.51 7.36
CA ASN A 146 14.74 -2.43 8.34
C ASN A 146 15.36 -2.85 9.70
N GLN A 147 15.22 -4.13 10.08
CA GLN A 147 15.84 -4.70 11.28
C GLN A 147 17.30 -5.12 11.07
N SER A 148 17.68 -5.51 9.84
CA SER A 148 18.94 -6.21 9.58
C SER A 148 20.07 -5.32 9.12
N ARG A 149 19.80 -4.25 8.38
CA ARG A 149 20.84 -3.40 7.77
C ARG A 149 20.59 -1.90 7.94
N GLN A 150 21.65 -1.11 7.83
CA GLN A 150 21.59 0.35 7.82
C GLN A 150 21.44 0.79 6.36
N ALA A 151 20.24 1.27 5.98
CA ALA A 151 19.90 1.62 4.61
C ALA A 151 18.76 2.66 4.60
N HIS A 152 18.51 3.25 3.44
CA HIS A 152 17.36 4.10 3.21
C HIS A 152 16.30 3.35 2.40
N ILE A 153 15.15 3.11 3.00
CA ILE A 153 13.98 2.52 2.36
C ILE A 153 13.02 3.63 1.95
N MET A 154 12.69 3.68 0.68
CA MET A 154 11.68 4.58 0.13
C MET A 154 10.49 3.77 -0.36
N THR A 155 9.27 4.12 0.05
CA THR A 155 8.06 3.53 -0.54
C THR A 155 7.23 4.57 -1.28
N ILE A 156 6.60 4.14 -2.37
CA ILE A 156 5.63 4.92 -3.13
C ILE A 156 4.40 4.03 -3.28
N GLU A 157 3.29 4.44 -2.67
CA GLU A 157 2.11 3.59 -2.48
C GLU A 157 0.83 4.36 -2.81
N ASP A 158 -0.22 3.64 -3.21
CA ASP A 158 -1.55 4.19 -3.47
C ASP A 158 -2.64 3.22 -2.98
N PRO A 159 -2.97 3.37 -1.71
CA PRO A 159 -2.35 4.13 -0.64
C PRO A 159 -1.36 3.31 0.20
N ILE A 160 -0.79 3.91 1.26
CA ILE A 160 0.04 3.21 2.24
C ILE A 160 -0.79 2.16 2.99
N GLU A 161 -0.36 0.88 2.92
CA GLU A 161 -1.06 -0.27 3.51
C GLU A 161 -0.53 -0.65 4.90
N TYR A 162 0.73 -0.36 5.21
CA TYR A 162 1.39 -0.60 6.50
C TYR A 162 2.30 0.56 6.86
N ILE A 163 2.35 0.92 8.14
CA ILE A 163 3.25 1.97 8.62
C ILE A 163 4.54 1.34 9.16
N HIS A 164 5.66 1.74 8.57
CA HIS A 164 6.98 1.33 9.01
C HIS A 164 7.58 2.38 9.96
N GLN A 165 8.09 1.93 11.09
CA GLN A 165 8.90 2.76 11.96
C GLN A 165 10.37 2.71 11.51
N HIS A 166 11.12 3.78 11.77
CA HIS A 166 12.57 3.73 11.62
C HIS A 166 13.16 2.76 12.65
N LYS A 167 13.98 1.80 12.18
CA LYS A 167 14.73 0.87 13.03
C LYS A 167 16.22 1.06 12.76
N LYS A 168 16.87 0.15 12.03
CA LYS A 168 18.22 0.37 11.52
C LYS A 168 18.22 1.19 10.24
N CYS A 169 17.15 1.10 9.45
CA CYS A 169 16.97 1.92 8.27
C CYS A 169 16.24 3.23 8.57
N ILE A 170 16.47 4.23 7.72
CA ILE A 170 15.53 5.33 7.53
C ILE A 170 14.45 4.82 6.59
N VAL A 171 13.17 4.99 6.94
CA VAL A 171 12.04 4.59 6.08
C VAL A 171 11.19 5.81 5.78
N ASN A 172 11.12 6.18 4.52
CA ASN A 172 10.26 7.25 4.02
C ASN A 172 9.17 6.64 3.15
N GLN A 173 7.92 6.85 3.53
CA GLN A 173 6.74 6.35 2.83
C GLN A 173 6.00 7.52 2.21
N ARG A 174 5.73 7.45 0.91
CA ARG A 174 5.03 8.48 0.15
C ARG A 174 3.75 7.93 -0.44
N GLU A 175 2.63 8.58 -0.14
CA GLU A 175 1.32 8.23 -0.65
C GLU A 175 0.98 9.07 -1.88
N VAL A 176 0.52 8.41 -2.95
CA VAL A 176 0.02 9.11 -4.14
C VAL A 176 -1.24 9.92 -3.78
N GLY A 177 -1.31 11.13 -4.27
CA GLY A 177 -2.39 12.07 -3.97
C GLY A 177 -2.21 12.88 -2.68
N ALA A 178 -1.39 12.41 -1.72
CA ALA A 178 -1.08 13.13 -0.48
C ALA A 178 0.34 13.70 -0.49
N ASP A 179 1.34 12.87 -0.81
CA ASP A 179 2.76 13.22 -0.72
C ASP A 179 3.41 13.36 -2.12
N THR A 180 2.76 12.84 -3.15
CA THR A 180 3.20 12.93 -4.54
C THR A 180 2.01 12.88 -5.50
N GLY A 181 2.14 13.46 -6.68
CA GLY A 181 1.05 13.51 -7.66
C GLY A 181 0.77 12.18 -8.36
N SER A 182 1.78 11.34 -8.56
CA SER A 182 1.65 10.04 -9.25
C SER A 182 2.89 9.17 -9.03
N PHE A 183 2.81 7.88 -9.37
CA PHE A 183 3.97 6.98 -9.39
C PHE A 183 5.08 7.49 -10.31
N PRO A 184 4.84 7.83 -11.60
CA PRO A 184 5.89 8.36 -12.47
C PRO A 184 6.55 9.61 -11.91
N THR A 185 5.77 10.56 -11.36
CA THR A 185 6.31 11.78 -10.76
C THR A 185 7.24 11.47 -9.59
N ALA A 186 6.83 10.58 -8.69
CA ALA A 186 7.66 10.19 -7.54
C ALA A 186 8.95 9.50 -8.00
N LEU A 187 8.85 8.54 -8.92
CA LEU A 187 9.98 7.76 -9.41
C LEU A 187 11.00 8.60 -10.19
N LYS A 188 10.56 9.63 -10.90
CA LYS A 188 11.45 10.59 -11.56
C LYS A 188 12.46 11.25 -10.63
N TYR A 189 12.07 11.45 -9.38
CA TYR A 189 12.90 12.13 -8.38
C TYR A 189 13.53 11.19 -7.34
N VAL A 190 13.09 9.92 -7.28
CA VAL A 190 13.48 9.00 -6.20
C VAL A 190 14.99 8.80 -6.10
N LEU A 191 15.71 8.68 -7.24
CA LEU A 191 17.16 8.50 -7.25
C LEU A 191 17.94 9.69 -6.66
N ARG A 192 17.31 10.88 -6.58
CA ARG A 192 17.91 12.06 -5.95
C ARG A 192 17.68 12.11 -4.44
N GLN A 193 16.97 11.13 -3.90
CA GLN A 193 16.62 11.00 -2.49
C GLN A 193 17.49 9.97 -1.77
N ASP A 194 18.54 9.49 -2.44
CA ASP A 194 19.54 8.54 -1.92
C ASP A 194 18.92 7.25 -1.33
N PRO A 195 18.04 6.54 -2.07
CA PRO A 195 17.46 5.30 -1.61
C PRO A 195 18.39 4.11 -1.87
N ASP A 196 18.38 3.11 -0.99
CA ASP A 196 18.98 1.80 -1.22
C ASP A 196 17.92 0.78 -1.64
N VAL A 197 16.72 0.89 -1.07
CA VAL A 197 15.59 -0.01 -1.28
C VAL A 197 14.36 0.80 -1.62
N ILE A 198 13.68 0.41 -2.69
CA ILE A 198 12.48 1.11 -3.16
C ILE A 198 11.33 0.13 -3.26
N LEU A 199 10.19 0.47 -2.67
CA LEU A 199 8.92 -0.21 -2.89
C LEU A 199 8.05 0.61 -3.82
N ILE A 200 7.61 0.01 -4.91
CA ILE A 200 6.60 0.55 -5.82
C ILE A 200 5.31 -0.24 -5.56
N GLY A 201 4.33 0.40 -4.95
CA GLY A 201 3.09 -0.24 -4.51
C GLY A 201 2.40 -1.01 -5.63
N GLU A 202 2.38 -0.44 -6.84
CA GLU A 202 1.82 -1.09 -8.02
C GLU A 202 2.41 -0.53 -9.32
N MET A 203 2.67 -1.42 -10.29
CA MET A 203 3.09 -1.06 -11.65
C MET A 203 1.95 -1.30 -12.64
N ARG A 204 1.32 -0.22 -13.14
CA ARG A 204 0.18 -0.30 -14.07
C ARG A 204 0.49 0.24 -15.46
N ASP A 205 1.34 1.24 -15.54
CA ASP A 205 1.63 2.02 -16.73
C ASP A 205 3.09 1.88 -17.18
N LEU A 206 3.34 2.23 -18.43
CA LEU A 206 4.65 2.13 -19.08
C LEU A 206 5.71 2.93 -18.32
N GLU A 207 5.40 4.18 -17.94
CA GLU A 207 6.38 5.07 -17.31
C GLU A 207 6.83 4.54 -15.95
N THR A 208 5.90 3.98 -15.15
CA THR A 208 6.20 3.34 -13.86
C THR A 208 7.07 2.11 -14.05
N ILE A 209 6.77 1.26 -15.04
CA ILE A 209 7.53 0.04 -15.34
C ILE A 209 8.94 0.38 -15.83
N GLU A 210 9.07 1.31 -16.76
CA GLU A 210 10.36 1.78 -17.29
C GLU A 210 11.25 2.34 -16.18
N ALA A 211 10.67 3.16 -15.29
CA ALA A 211 11.38 3.70 -14.15
C ALA A 211 11.84 2.59 -13.19
N ALA A 212 11.00 1.61 -12.89
CA ALA A 212 11.36 0.48 -12.03
C ALA A 212 12.53 -0.33 -12.58
N LEU A 213 12.52 -0.63 -13.88
CA LEU A 213 13.60 -1.35 -14.56
C LEU A 213 14.91 -0.53 -14.50
N THR A 214 14.85 0.75 -14.81
CA THR A 214 16.01 1.66 -14.78
C THR A 214 16.62 1.75 -13.37
N ILE A 215 15.78 1.90 -12.35
CA ILE A 215 16.23 1.98 -10.96
C ILE A 215 16.89 0.66 -10.52
N ALA A 216 16.31 -0.48 -10.88
CA ALA A 216 16.90 -1.80 -10.57
C ALA A 216 18.27 -2.01 -11.28
N GLU A 217 18.39 -1.52 -12.52
CA GLU A 217 19.62 -1.59 -13.30
C GLU A 217 20.74 -0.69 -12.73
N THR A 218 20.39 0.45 -12.14
CA THR A 218 21.32 1.39 -11.51
C THR A 218 21.81 0.96 -10.13
N GLY A 219 21.50 -0.25 -9.69
CA GLY A 219 22.12 -0.85 -8.48
C GLY A 219 21.25 -0.79 -7.24
N HIS A 220 19.97 -0.44 -7.35
CA HIS A 220 19.03 -0.38 -6.24
C HIS A 220 18.18 -1.66 -6.13
N LEU A 221 17.76 -2.01 -4.92
CA LEU A 221 16.82 -3.11 -4.72
C LEU A 221 15.38 -2.58 -4.84
N VAL A 222 14.66 -3.07 -5.82
CA VAL A 222 13.28 -2.67 -6.11
C VAL A 222 12.32 -3.81 -5.81
N PHE A 223 11.32 -3.53 -5.00
CA PHE A 223 10.15 -4.39 -4.81
C PHE A 223 8.95 -3.74 -5.51
N ALA A 224 8.18 -4.52 -6.26
CA ALA A 224 7.00 -4.01 -6.92
C ALA A 224 5.88 -5.05 -6.99
N THR A 225 4.63 -4.58 -7.14
CA THR A 225 3.50 -5.49 -7.32
C THR A 225 2.88 -5.38 -8.71
N LEU A 226 2.31 -6.51 -9.12
CA LEU A 226 1.47 -6.64 -10.30
C LEU A 226 0.19 -7.42 -9.96
N HIS A 227 -0.88 -7.16 -10.70
CA HIS A 227 -2.15 -7.88 -10.58
C HIS A 227 -2.28 -8.92 -11.69
N THR A 228 -1.35 -9.88 -11.76
CA THR A 228 -1.38 -10.98 -12.71
C THR A 228 -1.57 -12.30 -11.97
N ASN A 229 -2.15 -13.31 -12.66
CA ASN A 229 -2.52 -14.58 -12.05
C ASN A 229 -1.39 -15.62 -12.13
N SER A 230 -0.35 -15.36 -12.89
CA SER A 230 0.81 -16.25 -13.01
C SER A 230 2.11 -15.47 -13.12
N THR A 231 3.22 -16.15 -12.87
CA THR A 231 4.57 -15.60 -13.01
C THR A 231 4.87 -15.24 -14.47
N TYR A 232 4.42 -16.10 -15.40
CA TYR A 232 4.57 -15.86 -16.82
C TYR A 232 3.81 -14.61 -17.29
N GLU A 233 2.55 -14.47 -16.85
CA GLU A 233 1.75 -13.27 -17.13
C GLU A 233 2.40 -12.00 -16.56
N ALA A 234 3.12 -12.07 -15.43
CA ALA A 234 3.82 -10.92 -14.86
C ALA A 234 4.93 -10.43 -15.79
N VAL A 235 5.74 -11.35 -16.33
CA VAL A 235 6.79 -11.02 -17.30
C VAL A 235 6.19 -10.44 -18.59
N ASN A 236 5.18 -11.09 -19.14
CA ASN A 236 4.50 -10.60 -20.35
C ASN A 236 3.88 -9.22 -20.12
N ARG A 237 3.21 -9.00 -18.98
CA ARG A 237 2.60 -7.72 -18.66
C ARG A 237 3.61 -6.57 -18.64
N ILE A 238 4.83 -6.83 -18.15
CA ILE A 238 5.92 -5.84 -18.18
C ILE A 238 6.35 -5.55 -19.61
N VAL A 239 6.47 -6.57 -20.45
CA VAL A 239 6.96 -6.42 -21.83
C VAL A 239 5.90 -5.81 -22.74
N ASP A 240 4.64 -6.25 -22.61
CA ASP A 240 3.54 -5.89 -23.52
C ASP A 240 3.11 -4.42 -23.44
N VAL A 241 3.48 -3.70 -22.37
CA VAL A 241 3.20 -2.26 -22.28
C VAL A 241 4.11 -1.42 -23.17
N PHE A 242 5.25 -1.99 -23.62
CA PHE A 242 6.20 -1.31 -24.49
C PHE A 242 5.86 -1.50 -25.97
N PRO A 243 6.22 -0.53 -26.84
CA PRO A 243 6.15 -0.69 -28.28
C PRO A 243 6.89 -1.94 -28.77
N ALA A 244 6.39 -2.58 -29.82
CA ALA A 244 6.90 -3.86 -30.31
C ALA A 244 8.41 -3.87 -30.68
N ASP A 245 8.93 -2.73 -31.14
CA ASP A 245 10.34 -2.52 -31.46
C ASP A 245 11.24 -2.48 -30.22
N GLN A 246 10.71 -2.14 -29.06
CA GLN A 246 11.43 -2.07 -27.78
C GLN A 246 11.35 -3.37 -26.96
N GLN A 247 10.36 -4.21 -27.17
CA GLN A 247 10.07 -5.37 -26.34
C GLN A 247 11.26 -6.32 -26.18
N LYS A 248 12.06 -6.54 -27.24
CA LYS A 248 13.25 -7.37 -27.18
C LYS A 248 14.33 -6.79 -26.25
N GLN A 249 14.50 -5.48 -26.27
CA GLN A 249 15.43 -4.78 -25.37
C GLN A 249 14.95 -4.89 -23.92
N ILE A 250 13.66 -4.67 -23.69
CA ILE A 250 13.04 -4.78 -22.35
C ILE A 250 13.18 -6.19 -21.79
N LEU A 251 12.95 -7.24 -22.59
CA LEU A 251 13.20 -8.63 -22.19
C LEU A 251 14.63 -8.85 -21.73
N THR A 252 15.59 -8.31 -22.48
CA THR A 252 17.02 -8.39 -22.13
C THR A 252 17.31 -7.66 -20.83
N GLN A 253 16.82 -6.43 -20.67
CA GLN A 253 16.97 -5.65 -19.46
C GLN A 253 16.35 -6.36 -18.24
N LEU A 254 15.12 -6.87 -18.40
CA LEU A 254 14.42 -7.62 -17.36
C LEU A 254 15.21 -8.87 -16.94
N ALA A 255 15.81 -9.60 -17.89
CA ALA A 255 16.62 -10.78 -17.59
C ALA A 255 17.87 -10.44 -16.75
N PHE A 256 18.41 -9.22 -16.84
CA PHE A 256 19.55 -8.79 -16.03
C PHE A 256 19.17 -8.31 -14.62
N VAL A 257 17.96 -7.78 -14.45
CA VAL A 257 17.56 -7.15 -13.18
C VAL A 257 16.61 -8.00 -12.35
N LEU A 258 15.88 -8.96 -12.95
CA LEU A 258 14.87 -9.74 -12.25
C LEU A 258 15.51 -10.77 -11.32
N GLU A 259 15.35 -10.57 -10.01
CA GLU A 259 15.83 -11.50 -8.98
C GLU A 259 14.81 -12.60 -8.69
N GLY A 260 13.52 -12.31 -8.86
CA GLY A 260 12.47 -13.30 -8.73
C GLY A 260 11.05 -12.75 -8.77
N VAL A 261 10.12 -13.68 -8.89
CA VAL A 261 8.68 -13.40 -8.87
C VAL A 261 8.01 -14.30 -7.85
N ASP A 262 7.40 -13.71 -6.82
CA ASP A 262 6.59 -14.42 -5.83
C ASP A 262 5.11 -14.30 -6.20
N ARG A 263 4.51 -15.43 -6.59
CA ARG A 263 3.08 -15.49 -6.90
C ARG A 263 2.27 -15.86 -5.68
N LYS A 264 1.38 -14.96 -5.29
CA LYS A 264 0.39 -15.20 -4.23
C LYS A 264 -0.90 -15.78 -4.77
N SER A 265 -1.47 -16.74 -4.03
CA SER A 265 -2.76 -17.34 -4.34
C SER A 265 -3.68 -17.27 -3.12
N THR A 266 -4.97 -17.08 -3.35
CA THR A 266 -6.00 -17.08 -2.30
C THR A 266 -6.39 -18.50 -1.82
N ARG A 267 -5.88 -19.56 -2.47
CA ARG A 267 -6.15 -20.93 -2.04
C ARG A 267 -5.18 -21.36 -0.95
N LEU A 268 -5.70 -21.85 0.17
CA LEU A 268 -4.96 -22.34 1.33
C LEU A 268 -3.96 -23.49 1.06
N ASN A 269 -3.98 -24.09 -0.13
CA ASN A 269 -3.15 -25.26 -0.52
C ASN A 269 -2.45 -25.11 -1.87
N SER A 270 -2.28 -23.91 -2.42
CA SER A 270 -1.56 -23.77 -3.68
C SER A 270 -0.08 -23.44 -3.41
N SER A 271 0.79 -24.29 -3.94
CA SER A 271 2.23 -24.10 -3.97
C SER A 271 2.57 -22.68 -4.46
N HIS A 272 3.31 -21.94 -3.63
CA HIS A 272 3.94 -20.70 -4.06
C HIS A 272 4.97 -21.04 -5.14
N LEU A 273 4.73 -20.60 -6.37
CA LEU A 273 5.72 -20.71 -7.42
C LEU A 273 6.61 -19.48 -7.34
N VAL A 274 7.82 -19.67 -6.84
CA VAL A 274 8.86 -18.64 -6.86
C VAL A 274 9.90 -19.09 -7.88
N ILE A 275 10.14 -18.26 -8.88
CA ILE A 275 11.23 -18.44 -9.83
C ILE A 275 12.31 -17.44 -9.43
N SER A 276 13.46 -17.94 -9.01
CA SER A 276 14.70 -17.17 -8.84
C SER A 276 15.65 -17.52 -9.98
N TYR A 277 16.30 -16.54 -10.56
CA TYR A 277 17.35 -16.69 -11.55
C TYR A 277 18.71 -16.45 -10.93
#